data_02a461342c8accf86abff78e2739d6d9
#
_entry.id   02a461342c8accf86abff78e2739d6d9
#
_cell.length_a   1.000
_cell.length_b   1.000
_cell.length_c   1.000
_cell.angle_alpha   90.00
_cell.angle_beta   90.00
_cell.angle_gamma   90.00
#
_symmetry.space_group_name_H-M   'P 1'
#
loop_
_entity.id
_entity.type
_entity.pdbx_description
1 polymer ?
#
loop_
_entity_poly.entity_id
_entity_poly.type
_entity_poly.pdbx_seq_one_letter_code
_entity_poly.pdbx_strand_id
1 'polypeptide(L)'
;SFSQTSVKDRLALLRKILEIYNRRFEDIAQAVSREMGAPISFARDAQAWAGRAHMEATIAGLEQFKFSEKRGTTTIVKEPIGVVALITPWNWPLNQIVCKVAPAIAAGCTVVLKPSEIAPISGIIFAEVIEAAGTPKGVFNMVNGNGPDVGQVMAGHPDVDMVSFTGSTRAGIIVAKTAAETVKRVAQELGGKSANIILPDADLETAVRKGVEGCFGNSGQSCDAPTRMLVPADRHDEALLFARDVAEAFIVGDPQAEDTVLGPVVSEIQFNKIQRLIEVGIEEGALLVTGGPGRPENLNRGYYVRPTIFGHVSPDMTIAREEIFGPVLSILPYETEEQAIAIANDTVYGLAAYIQSGDIEHARKVAARMRAGSVYLNYPEWDTFAPFGGYKQSGNGREYADWAIHDFLEIKGIVGWDG
;
A
#
# COMPACT_ATOMS: atom_id res chain seq x y z
N SER A 1 -21.10 -21.48 14.46
CA SER A 1 -19.82 -20.80 14.18
C SER A 1 -19.88 -20.06 12.86
N PHE A 2 -19.27 -18.89 12.76
CA PHE A 2 -19.24 -18.11 11.50
C PHE A 2 -18.54 -18.88 10.37
N SER A 3 -17.55 -19.69 10.70
CA SER A 3 -16.83 -20.55 9.76
C SER A 3 -17.72 -21.56 9.02
N GLN A 4 -18.95 -21.82 9.52
CA GLN A 4 -19.91 -22.74 8.91
C GLN A 4 -21.00 -22.03 8.08
N THR A 5 -20.91 -20.70 7.96
CA THR A 5 -21.86 -19.95 7.12
C THR A 5 -21.63 -20.24 5.65
N SER A 6 -22.70 -20.19 4.87
CA SER A 6 -22.62 -20.41 3.42
C SER A 6 -21.93 -19.22 2.72
N VAL A 7 -21.37 -19.45 1.53
CA VAL A 7 -20.85 -18.37 0.67
C VAL A 7 -21.94 -17.33 0.40
N LYS A 8 -23.20 -17.78 0.22
CA LYS A 8 -24.35 -16.89 0.02
C LYS A 8 -24.57 -15.95 1.18
N ASP A 9 -24.45 -16.43 2.43
CA ASP A 9 -24.65 -15.62 3.63
C ASP A 9 -23.51 -14.59 3.77
N ARG A 10 -22.27 -15.00 3.49
CA ARG A 10 -21.09 -14.11 3.53
C ARG A 10 -21.14 -13.04 2.42
N LEU A 11 -21.59 -13.39 1.22
CA LEU A 11 -21.86 -12.41 0.15
C LEU A 11 -22.96 -11.42 0.55
N ALA A 12 -24.05 -11.90 1.15
CA ALA A 12 -25.12 -11.02 1.62
C ALA A 12 -24.62 -10.03 2.69
N LEU A 13 -23.79 -10.50 3.62
CA LEU A 13 -23.16 -9.65 4.64
C LEU A 13 -22.22 -8.62 4.01
N LEU A 14 -21.30 -9.01 3.13
CA LEU A 14 -20.37 -8.09 2.48
C LEU A 14 -21.09 -7.02 1.65
N ARG A 15 -22.13 -7.40 0.91
CA ARG A 15 -22.96 -6.43 0.17
C ARG A 15 -23.67 -5.45 1.10
N LYS A 16 -24.10 -5.91 2.28
CA LYS A 16 -24.73 -5.01 3.26
C LYS A 16 -23.71 -4.07 3.88
N ILE A 17 -22.51 -4.53 4.17
CA ILE A 17 -21.39 -3.69 4.61
C ILE A 17 -21.07 -2.62 3.56
N LEU A 18 -20.97 -3.00 2.28
CA LEU A 18 -20.74 -2.06 1.18
C LEU A 18 -21.85 -1.01 1.06
N GLU A 19 -23.13 -1.41 1.20
CA GLU A 19 -24.26 -0.49 1.20
C GLU A 19 -24.14 0.58 2.30
N ILE A 20 -23.82 0.16 3.53
CA ILE A 20 -23.65 1.09 4.66
C ILE A 20 -22.40 1.93 4.50
N TYR A 21 -21.29 1.35 4.01
CA TYR A 21 -20.05 2.09 3.68
C TYR A 21 -20.35 3.25 2.74
N ASN A 22 -21.10 3.01 1.66
CA ASN A 22 -21.49 4.03 0.70
C ASN A 22 -22.33 5.16 1.32
N ARG A 23 -23.16 4.86 2.31
CA ARG A 23 -23.92 5.90 3.07
C ARG A 23 -23.00 6.75 3.96
N ARG A 24 -21.89 6.18 4.44
CA ARG A 24 -20.93 6.84 5.33
C ARG A 24 -19.69 7.34 4.59
N PHE A 25 -19.72 7.32 3.24
CA PHE A 25 -18.56 7.60 2.39
C PHE A 25 -17.95 8.98 2.68
N GLU A 26 -18.76 10.02 2.77
CA GLU A 26 -18.27 11.38 3.07
C GLU A 26 -17.73 11.50 4.51
N ASP A 27 -18.35 10.86 5.50
CA ASP A 27 -17.85 10.83 6.87
C ASP A 27 -16.44 10.20 6.93
N ILE A 28 -16.24 9.14 6.17
CA ILE A 28 -14.95 8.46 6.02
C ILE A 28 -13.93 9.40 5.38
N ALA A 29 -14.26 10.04 4.26
CA ALA A 29 -13.35 10.95 3.57
C ALA A 29 -12.93 12.12 4.47
N GLN A 30 -13.88 12.72 5.20
CA GLN A 30 -13.63 13.78 6.17
C GLN A 30 -12.74 13.31 7.33
N ALA A 31 -12.96 12.10 7.85
CA ALA A 31 -12.13 11.53 8.90
C ALA A 31 -10.69 11.35 8.42
N VAL A 32 -10.50 10.72 7.26
CA VAL A 32 -9.16 10.51 6.67
C VAL A 32 -8.43 11.83 6.44
N SER A 33 -9.11 12.84 5.87
CA SER A 33 -8.50 14.15 5.66
C SER A 33 -8.04 14.80 6.97
N ARG A 34 -8.85 14.72 8.04
CA ARG A 34 -8.55 15.34 9.33
C ARG A 34 -7.48 14.61 10.13
N GLU A 35 -7.44 13.28 10.10
CA GLU A 35 -6.52 12.50 10.93
C GLU A 35 -5.16 12.25 10.28
N MET A 36 -5.07 12.17 8.94
CA MET A 36 -3.81 11.94 8.27
C MET A 36 -3.32 13.11 7.37
N GLY A 37 -4.16 14.11 7.17
CA GLY A 37 -3.78 15.28 6.38
C GLY A 37 -3.95 15.12 4.86
N ALA A 38 -4.64 14.08 4.38
CA ALA A 38 -4.92 13.93 2.97
C ALA A 38 -5.81 15.08 2.47
N PRO A 39 -5.50 15.74 1.33
CA PRO A 39 -6.40 16.72 0.73
C PRO A 39 -7.81 16.15 0.58
N ILE A 40 -8.84 16.94 0.86
CA ILE A 40 -10.23 16.44 0.91
C ILE A 40 -10.70 15.87 -0.44
N SER A 41 -10.28 16.46 -1.56
CA SER A 41 -10.50 15.89 -2.89
C SER A 41 -9.87 14.49 -3.01
N PHE A 42 -8.59 14.35 -2.64
CA PHE A 42 -7.89 13.06 -2.64
C PHE A 42 -8.50 12.07 -1.64
N ALA A 43 -8.96 12.54 -0.48
CA ALA A 43 -9.62 11.70 0.50
C ALA A 43 -10.92 11.08 -0.04
N ARG A 44 -11.67 11.82 -0.87
CA ARG A 44 -12.85 11.31 -1.58
C ARG A 44 -12.47 10.39 -2.74
N ASP A 45 -11.64 10.90 -3.66
CA ASP A 45 -11.41 10.28 -4.98
C ASP A 45 -10.48 9.08 -4.93
N ALA A 46 -9.61 8.99 -3.90
CA ALA A 46 -8.66 7.90 -3.74
C ALA A 46 -8.83 7.13 -2.43
N GLN A 47 -8.75 7.79 -1.27
CA GLN A 47 -8.68 7.11 0.02
C GLN A 47 -9.97 6.36 0.40
N ALA A 48 -11.12 7.06 0.42
CA ALA A 48 -12.41 6.45 0.70
C ALA A 48 -12.88 5.56 -0.46
N TRP A 49 -12.58 5.98 -1.70
CA TRP A 49 -12.87 5.19 -2.90
C TRP A 49 -12.17 3.83 -2.87
N ALA A 50 -10.90 3.76 -2.48
CA ALA A 50 -10.14 2.50 -2.42
C ALA A 50 -10.80 1.47 -1.50
N GLY A 51 -11.27 1.89 -0.31
CA GLY A 51 -12.02 0.99 0.59
C GLY A 51 -13.27 0.42 -0.07
N ARG A 52 -14.05 1.25 -0.76
CA ARG A 52 -15.22 0.80 -1.54
C ARG A 52 -14.82 -0.17 -2.64
N ALA A 53 -13.87 0.20 -3.47
CA ALA A 53 -13.47 -0.57 -4.64
C ALA A 53 -12.89 -1.95 -4.26
N HIS A 54 -12.10 -2.04 -3.20
CA HIS A 54 -11.61 -3.33 -2.70
C HIS A 54 -12.72 -4.20 -2.08
N MET A 55 -13.75 -3.60 -1.48
CA MET A 55 -14.93 -4.36 -1.05
C MET A 55 -15.67 -4.95 -2.25
N GLU A 56 -15.87 -4.15 -3.30
CA GLU A 56 -16.49 -4.57 -4.56
C GLU A 56 -15.68 -5.69 -5.23
N ALA A 57 -14.36 -5.54 -5.32
CA ALA A 57 -13.47 -6.56 -5.89
C ALA A 57 -13.48 -7.87 -5.07
N THR A 58 -13.51 -7.79 -3.75
CA THR A 58 -13.62 -8.97 -2.88
C THR A 58 -14.96 -9.70 -3.08
N ILE A 59 -16.07 -8.96 -3.19
CA ILE A 59 -17.41 -9.54 -3.47
C ILE A 59 -17.39 -10.28 -4.80
N ALA A 60 -16.89 -9.63 -5.86
CA ALA A 60 -16.81 -10.23 -7.19
C ALA A 60 -15.88 -11.47 -7.22
N GLY A 61 -14.75 -11.40 -6.51
CA GLY A 61 -13.85 -12.54 -6.33
C GLY A 61 -14.53 -13.71 -5.61
N LEU A 62 -15.26 -13.43 -4.53
CA LEU A 62 -15.97 -14.45 -3.75
C LEU A 62 -17.07 -15.14 -4.54
N GLU A 63 -17.79 -14.43 -5.43
CA GLU A 63 -18.83 -14.99 -6.28
C GLU A 63 -18.33 -16.14 -7.17
N GLN A 64 -17.07 -16.11 -7.56
CA GLN A 64 -16.45 -17.09 -8.44
C GLN A 64 -15.50 -18.04 -7.70
N PHE A 65 -15.28 -17.81 -6.38
CA PHE A 65 -14.29 -18.54 -5.59
C PHE A 65 -14.69 -20.01 -5.36
N LYS A 66 -13.76 -20.91 -5.62
CA LYS A 66 -13.96 -22.36 -5.44
C LYS A 66 -13.34 -22.81 -4.13
N PHE A 67 -14.17 -23.12 -3.13
CA PHE A 67 -13.77 -23.65 -1.84
C PHE A 67 -13.47 -25.15 -1.84
N SER A 68 -13.78 -25.85 -2.92
CA SER A 68 -13.45 -27.26 -3.10
C SER A 68 -13.06 -27.58 -4.53
N GLU A 69 -12.15 -28.55 -4.68
CA GLU A 69 -11.66 -29.04 -5.96
C GLU A 69 -11.46 -30.55 -5.86
N LYS A 70 -11.86 -31.29 -6.92
CA LYS A 70 -11.66 -32.73 -7.01
C LYS A 70 -10.44 -33.07 -7.84
N ARG A 71 -9.56 -33.91 -7.32
CA ARG A 71 -8.37 -34.44 -8.01
C ARG A 71 -8.32 -35.97 -7.84
N GLY A 72 -8.75 -36.73 -8.87
CA GLY A 72 -8.86 -38.16 -8.77
C GLY A 72 -9.86 -38.56 -7.68
N THR A 73 -9.45 -39.40 -6.72
CA THR A 73 -10.23 -39.80 -5.56
C THR A 73 -10.10 -38.87 -4.35
N THR A 74 -9.39 -37.79 -4.52
CA THR A 74 -9.15 -36.79 -3.41
C THR A 74 -10.01 -35.55 -3.65
N THR A 75 -10.70 -35.12 -2.61
CA THR A 75 -11.30 -33.79 -2.55
C THR A 75 -10.41 -32.86 -1.76
N ILE A 76 -10.00 -31.75 -2.39
CA ILE A 76 -9.27 -30.65 -1.75
C ILE A 76 -10.29 -29.64 -1.26
N VAL A 77 -10.30 -29.34 0.02
CA VAL A 77 -11.20 -28.36 0.66
C VAL A 77 -10.38 -27.20 1.18
N LYS A 78 -10.86 -25.97 0.97
CA LYS A 78 -10.30 -24.75 1.52
C LYS A 78 -11.19 -24.29 2.66
N GLU A 79 -10.67 -24.22 3.86
CA GLU A 79 -11.40 -23.92 5.09
C GLU A 79 -10.87 -22.61 5.72
N PRO A 80 -11.70 -21.82 6.42
CA PRO A 80 -11.22 -20.65 7.15
C PRO A 80 -10.08 -21.01 8.08
N ILE A 81 -9.02 -20.21 8.11
CA ILE A 81 -7.88 -20.44 9.00
C ILE A 81 -8.26 -20.31 10.50
N GLY A 82 -9.27 -19.48 10.82
CA GLY A 82 -9.74 -19.31 12.19
C GLY A 82 -9.87 -17.86 12.63
N VAL A 83 -9.22 -17.48 13.73
CA VAL A 83 -9.17 -16.13 14.28
C VAL A 83 -7.99 -15.38 13.70
N VAL A 84 -8.23 -14.22 13.09
CA VAL A 84 -7.19 -13.42 12.43
C VAL A 84 -6.97 -12.10 13.14
N ALA A 85 -5.73 -11.81 13.52
CA ALA A 85 -5.31 -10.49 13.98
C ALA A 85 -4.93 -9.63 12.75
N LEU A 86 -5.60 -8.52 12.59
CA LEU A 86 -5.36 -7.55 11.51
C LEU A 86 -4.75 -6.28 12.11
N ILE A 87 -3.55 -5.90 11.67
CA ILE A 87 -2.84 -4.72 12.16
C ILE A 87 -2.54 -3.82 10.97
N THR A 88 -3.14 -2.62 10.95
CA THR A 88 -3.11 -1.73 9.79
C THR A 88 -2.44 -0.40 10.09
N PRO A 89 -1.75 0.21 9.10
CA PRO A 89 -1.09 1.49 9.20
C PRO A 89 -2.05 2.66 8.97
N TRP A 90 -1.50 3.87 9.00
CA TRP A 90 -2.21 5.13 8.89
C TRP A 90 -2.28 5.73 7.48
N ASN A 91 -1.44 5.28 6.55
CA ASN A 91 -1.22 5.98 5.27
C ASN A 91 -2.36 5.81 4.24
N TRP A 92 -3.02 4.65 4.25
CA TRP A 92 -4.21 4.35 3.45
C TRP A 92 -5.23 3.62 4.34
N PRO A 93 -5.83 4.30 5.37
CA PRO A 93 -6.54 3.62 6.45
C PRO A 93 -7.61 2.65 5.97
N LEU A 94 -8.54 3.13 5.14
CA LEU A 94 -9.67 2.30 4.68
C LEU A 94 -9.28 1.25 3.65
N ASN A 95 -8.33 1.56 2.75
CA ASN A 95 -7.77 0.56 1.86
C ASN A 95 -7.21 -0.61 2.69
N GLN A 96 -6.32 -0.32 3.64
CA GLN A 96 -5.64 -1.33 4.44
C GLN A 96 -6.58 -2.13 5.35
N ILE A 97 -7.61 -1.50 5.89
CA ILE A 97 -8.64 -2.18 6.68
C ILE A 97 -9.48 -3.10 5.80
N VAL A 98 -10.01 -2.58 4.68
CA VAL A 98 -10.95 -3.31 3.84
C VAL A 98 -10.28 -4.48 3.11
N CYS A 99 -9.06 -4.28 2.56
CA CYS A 99 -8.36 -5.36 1.85
C CYS A 99 -7.93 -6.52 2.76
N LYS A 100 -8.08 -6.40 4.07
CA LYS A 100 -7.89 -7.47 5.06
C LYS A 100 -9.21 -7.99 5.64
N VAL A 101 -10.11 -7.09 6.08
CA VAL A 101 -11.37 -7.47 6.72
C VAL A 101 -12.33 -8.16 5.74
N ALA A 102 -12.47 -7.61 4.52
CA ALA A 102 -13.40 -8.15 3.55
C ALA A 102 -13.02 -9.60 3.11
N PRO A 103 -11.76 -9.91 2.72
CA PRO A 103 -11.38 -11.28 2.39
C PRO A 103 -11.38 -12.22 3.59
N ALA A 104 -11.08 -11.75 4.82
CA ALA A 104 -11.21 -12.57 6.02
C ALA A 104 -12.67 -12.99 6.27
N ILE A 105 -13.63 -12.08 6.15
CA ILE A 105 -15.07 -12.37 6.19
C ILE A 105 -15.47 -13.28 5.02
N ALA A 106 -14.98 -13.02 3.81
CA ALA A 106 -15.22 -13.84 2.62
C ALA A 106 -14.76 -15.28 2.81
N ALA A 107 -13.61 -15.47 3.44
CA ALA A 107 -13.09 -16.80 3.80
C ALA A 107 -13.91 -17.48 4.90
N GLY A 108 -14.62 -16.74 5.77
CA GLY A 108 -15.37 -17.25 6.93
C GLY A 108 -14.60 -17.17 8.25
N CYS A 109 -13.55 -16.34 8.31
CA CYS A 109 -12.78 -16.07 9.51
C CYS A 109 -13.47 -15.08 10.45
N THR A 110 -13.05 -15.07 11.70
CA THR A 110 -13.34 -14.00 12.65
C THR A 110 -12.10 -13.13 12.83
N VAL A 111 -12.29 -11.84 13.07
CA VAL A 111 -11.20 -10.88 13.04
C VAL A 111 -11.10 -10.06 14.34
N VAL A 112 -9.88 -9.74 14.72
CA VAL A 112 -9.56 -8.68 15.68
C VAL A 112 -8.72 -7.65 14.94
N LEU A 113 -9.28 -6.46 14.71
CA LEU A 113 -8.61 -5.36 14.02
C LEU A 113 -7.97 -4.40 15.01
N LYS A 114 -6.70 -4.06 14.80
CA LYS A 114 -6.03 -2.92 15.41
C LYS A 114 -5.66 -1.90 14.32
N PRO A 115 -6.45 -0.85 14.14
CA PRO A 115 -6.06 0.25 13.26
C PRO A 115 -4.88 1.03 13.89
N SER A 116 -4.23 1.86 13.08
CA SER A 116 -3.19 2.75 13.61
C SER A 116 -3.76 3.71 14.64
N GLU A 117 -3.04 3.92 15.73
CA GLU A 117 -3.33 4.93 16.75
C GLU A 117 -3.24 6.37 16.23
N ILE A 118 -2.59 6.56 15.09
CA ILE A 118 -2.43 7.87 14.44
C ILE A 118 -3.66 8.23 13.60
N ALA A 119 -4.34 7.22 13.02
CA ALA A 119 -5.52 7.39 12.19
C ALA A 119 -6.65 6.44 12.65
N PRO A 120 -7.18 6.61 13.87
CA PRO A 120 -8.16 5.68 14.44
C PRO A 120 -9.60 5.98 14.05
N ILE A 121 -9.94 7.24 13.71
CA ILE A 121 -11.34 7.68 13.54
C ILE A 121 -11.99 7.01 12.34
N SER A 122 -11.29 6.93 11.21
CA SER A 122 -11.79 6.22 10.02
C SER A 122 -12.01 4.73 10.30
N GLY A 123 -11.16 4.10 11.12
CA GLY A 123 -11.36 2.74 11.61
C GLY A 123 -12.59 2.60 12.51
N ILE A 124 -12.85 3.58 13.39
CA ILE A 124 -14.05 3.61 14.25
C ILE A 124 -15.31 3.71 13.40
N ILE A 125 -15.33 4.61 12.40
CA ILE A 125 -16.45 4.73 11.47
C ILE A 125 -16.68 3.42 10.72
N PHE A 126 -15.60 2.73 10.32
CA PHE A 126 -15.73 1.41 9.70
C PHE A 126 -16.31 0.36 10.65
N ALA A 127 -15.96 0.38 11.94
CA ALA A 127 -16.58 -0.50 12.93
C ALA A 127 -18.09 -0.23 13.09
N GLU A 128 -18.50 1.04 13.08
CA GLU A 128 -19.92 1.42 13.05
C GLU A 128 -20.64 0.92 11.78
N VAL A 129 -19.95 0.96 10.61
CA VAL A 129 -20.47 0.39 9.35
C VAL A 129 -20.70 -1.11 9.48
N ILE A 130 -19.74 -1.84 10.06
CA ILE A 130 -19.82 -3.30 10.31
C ILE A 130 -20.99 -3.61 11.26
N GLU A 131 -21.18 -2.86 12.36
CA GLU A 131 -22.27 -3.04 13.29
C GLU A 131 -23.64 -2.76 12.63
N ALA A 132 -23.76 -1.64 11.93
CA ALA A 132 -24.99 -1.24 11.23
C ALA A 132 -25.39 -2.21 10.11
N ALA A 133 -24.42 -2.94 9.53
CA ALA A 133 -24.68 -4.02 8.58
C ALA A 133 -25.28 -5.29 9.22
N GLY A 134 -25.36 -5.35 10.55
CA GLY A 134 -25.86 -6.50 11.28
C GLY A 134 -24.89 -7.67 11.36
N THR A 135 -23.60 -7.39 11.30
CA THR A 135 -22.54 -8.42 11.46
C THR A 135 -22.74 -9.15 12.78
N PRO A 136 -22.73 -10.51 12.78
CA PRO A 136 -22.91 -11.27 14.02
C PRO A 136 -21.85 -10.93 15.05
N LYS A 137 -22.23 -10.88 16.33
CA LYS A 137 -21.33 -10.58 17.43
C LYS A 137 -20.13 -11.52 17.44
N GLY A 138 -18.94 -10.96 17.62
CA GLY A 138 -17.68 -11.71 17.67
C GLY A 138 -17.06 -12.01 16.31
N VAL A 139 -17.75 -11.75 15.19
CA VAL A 139 -17.15 -11.90 13.83
C VAL A 139 -16.14 -10.79 13.56
N PHE A 140 -16.46 -9.58 13.93
CA PHE A 140 -15.57 -8.44 13.87
C PHE A 140 -15.42 -7.80 15.25
N ASN A 141 -14.18 -7.59 15.66
CA ASN A 141 -13.82 -6.93 16.90
C ASN A 141 -12.73 -5.91 16.60
N MET A 142 -12.76 -4.76 17.23
CA MET A 142 -11.74 -3.74 17.07
C MET A 142 -11.15 -3.35 18.43
N VAL A 143 -9.84 -3.23 18.48
CA VAL A 143 -9.09 -2.76 19.65
C VAL A 143 -8.20 -1.59 19.24
N ASN A 144 -8.21 -0.53 20.04
CA ASN A 144 -7.33 0.62 19.86
C ASN A 144 -6.11 0.50 20.78
N GLY A 145 -5.00 1.05 20.35
CA GLY A 145 -3.76 1.10 21.10
C GLY A 145 -2.54 1.17 20.19
N ASN A 146 -1.38 1.35 20.78
CA ASN A 146 -0.13 1.42 20.05
C ASN A 146 0.40 0.04 19.62
N GLY A 147 1.42 0.03 18.77
CA GLY A 147 2.02 -1.19 18.27
C GLY A 147 2.61 -2.09 19.37
N PRO A 148 3.47 -1.57 20.26
CA PRO A 148 4.12 -2.37 21.32
C PRO A 148 3.14 -2.97 22.32
N ASP A 149 2.15 -2.23 22.80
CA ASP A 149 1.29 -2.66 23.89
C ASP A 149 0.11 -3.53 23.43
N VAL A 150 -0.43 -3.28 22.24
CA VAL A 150 -1.59 -4.01 21.70
C VAL A 150 -1.21 -4.87 20.50
N GLY A 151 -0.53 -4.31 19.51
CA GLY A 151 -0.17 -5.04 18.28
C GLY A 151 0.72 -6.26 18.56
N GLN A 152 1.72 -6.13 19.42
CA GLN A 152 2.62 -7.22 19.77
C GLN A 152 1.89 -8.31 20.58
N VAL A 153 0.99 -7.92 21.50
CA VAL A 153 0.16 -8.88 22.27
C VAL A 153 -0.74 -9.68 21.32
N MET A 154 -1.39 -9.02 20.35
CA MET A 154 -2.21 -9.70 19.34
C MET A 154 -1.37 -10.68 18.50
N ALA A 155 -0.17 -10.27 18.07
CA ALA A 155 0.70 -11.13 17.28
C ALA A 155 1.16 -12.39 18.03
N GLY A 156 1.36 -12.30 19.35
CA GLY A 156 1.78 -13.43 20.20
C GLY A 156 0.62 -14.23 20.81
N HIS A 157 -0.64 -13.80 20.66
CA HIS A 157 -1.76 -14.42 21.37
C HIS A 157 -2.00 -15.87 20.93
N PRO A 158 -2.10 -16.85 21.84
CA PRO A 158 -2.25 -18.26 21.47
C PRO A 158 -3.55 -18.59 20.73
N ASP A 159 -4.64 -17.84 20.98
CA ASP A 159 -5.94 -18.03 20.34
C ASP A 159 -6.06 -17.30 18.98
N VAL A 160 -4.98 -16.70 18.48
CA VAL A 160 -4.90 -16.14 17.13
C VAL A 160 -4.22 -17.14 16.22
N ASP A 161 -4.88 -17.48 15.11
CA ASP A 161 -4.40 -18.48 14.13
C ASP A 161 -3.54 -17.85 13.04
N MET A 162 -3.75 -16.57 12.74
CA MET A 162 -3.02 -15.84 11.71
C MET A 162 -2.87 -14.36 12.07
N VAL A 163 -1.76 -13.76 11.65
CA VAL A 163 -1.57 -12.30 11.67
C VAL A 163 -1.46 -11.77 10.25
N SER A 164 -2.25 -10.75 9.89
CA SER A 164 -2.04 -9.95 8.69
C SER A 164 -1.61 -8.55 9.11
N PHE A 165 -0.41 -8.16 8.72
CA PHE A 165 0.26 -6.94 9.13
C PHE A 165 0.65 -6.09 7.93
N THR A 166 0.34 -4.79 7.97
CA THR A 166 0.92 -3.79 7.07
C THR A 166 1.60 -2.69 7.89
N GLY A 167 2.83 -2.35 7.52
CA GLY A 167 3.61 -1.32 8.19
C GLY A 167 5.09 -1.32 7.79
N SER A 168 5.95 -0.76 8.64
CA SER A 168 7.38 -0.71 8.36
C SER A 168 8.02 -2.11 8.41
N THR A 169 9.07 -2.34 7.61
CA THR A 169 9.85 -3.60 7.62
C THR A 169 10.35 -3.95 9.01
N ARG A 170 10.81 -2.95 9.79
CA ARG A 170 11.25 -3.16 11.17
C ARG A 170 10.14 -3.72 12.06
N ALA A 171 8.94 -3.16 11.98
CA ALA A 171 7.79 -3.64 12.76
C ALA A 171 7.32 -5.02 12.27
N GLY A 172 7.32 -5.27 10.97
CA GLY A 172 7.00 -6.57 10.38
C GLY A 172 7.92 -7.70 10.87
N ILE A 173 9.22 -7.43 10.99
CA ILE A 173 10.19 -8.39 11.56
C ILE A 173 9.83 -8.72 13.01
N ILE A 174 9.45 -7.74 13.83
CA ILE A 174 9.05 -7.96 15.23
C ILE A 174 7.77 -8.81 15.29
N VAL A 175 6.76 -8.47 14.48
CA VAL A 175 5.50 -9.22 14.39
C VAL A 175 5.76 -10.68 14.01
N ALA A 176 6.56 -10.93 12.97
CA ALA A 176 6.88 -12.27 12.51
C ALA A 176 7.61 -13.09 13.60
N LYS A 177 8.60 -12.50 14.29
CA LYS A 177 9.31 -13.14 15.39
C LYS A 177 8.38 -13.48 16.54
N THR A 178 7.48 -12.58 16.93
CA THR A 178 6.51 -12.79 18.00
C THR A 178 5.51 -13.89 17.64
N ALA A 179 5.00 -13.90 16.41
CA ALA A 179 4.06 -14.90 15.94
C ALA A 179 4.66 -16.31 15.81
N ALA A 180 5.97 -16.41 15.60
CA ALA A 180 6.66 -17.68 15.39
C ALA A 180 6.56 -18.65 16.58
N GLU A 181 6.38 -18.16 17.81
CA GLU A 181 6.27 -19.01 19.02
C GLU A 181 5.08 -19.98 18.97
N THR A 182 4.04 -19.65 18.23
CA THR A 182 2.86 -20.52 18.03
C THR A 182 2.72 -21.03 16.60
N VAL A 183 3.77 -20.87 15.77
CA VAL A 183 3.81 -21.31 14.36
C VAL A 183 2.66 -20.76 13.50
N LYS A 184 2.01 -19.69 13.91
CA LYS A 184 0.90 -19.11 13.17
C LYS A 184 1.36 -18.47 11.85
N ARG A 185 0.48 -18.46 10.87
CA ARG A 185 0.73 -17.79 9.58
C ARG A 185 0.85 -16.28 9.78
N VAL A 186 1.78 -15.67 9.05
CA VAL A 186 1.96 -14.21 9.02
C VAL A 186 1.99 -13.74 7.57
N ALA A 187 0.98 -12.99 7.15
CA ALA A 187 0.99 -12.24 5.90
C ALA A 187 1.47 -10.80 6.17
N GLN A 188 2.35 -10.29 5.32
CA GLN A 188 3.02 -9.01 5.56
C GLN A 188 3.06 -8.17 4.30
N GLU A 189 2.62 -6.92 4.43
CA GLU A 189 2.81 -5.85 3.45
C GLU A 189 3.69 -4.78 4.10
N LEU A 190 4.90 -4.59 3.58
CA LEU A 190 5.93 -3.77 4.20
C LEU A 190 6.37 -2.63 3.28
N GLY A 191 7.50 -2.00 3.60
CA GLY A 191 8.00 -0.86 2.85
C GLY A 191 8.45 -1.16 1.43
N GLY A 192 8.69 -0.11 0.66
CA GLY A 192 9.16 -0.18 -0.70
C GLY A 192 10.17 0.92 -1.05
N LYS A 193 10.88 0.72 -2.15
CA LYS A 193 11.73 1.72 -2.80
C LYS A 193 11.58 1.53 -4.32
N SER A 194 10.36 1.71 -4.79
CA SER A 194 9.96 1.36 -6.15
C SER A 194 10.70 2.20 -7.19
N ALA A 195 11.12 1.54 -8.27
CA ALA A 195 11.76 2.19 -9.40
C ALA A 195 10.74 2.48 -10.51
N ASN A 196 10.83 3.67 -11.11
CA ASN A 196 10.19 4.02 -12.35
C ASN A 196 11.28 4.11 -13.44
N ILE A 197 11.32 3.16 -14.36
CA ILE A 197 12.26 3.15 -15.48
C ILE A 197 11.59 3.83 -16.67
N ILE A 198 12.17 4.94 -17.11
CA ILE A 198 11.78 5.61 -18.34
C ILE A 198 12.72 5.14 -19.44
N LEU A 199 12.21 4.35 -20.38
CA LEU A 199 13.00 3.81 -21.48
C LEU A 199 13.26 4.90 -22.56
N PRO A 200 14.31 4.77 -23.39
CA PRO A 200 14.69 5.80 -24.37
C PRO A 200 13.60 6.15 -25.40
N ASP A 201 12.69 5.21 -25.67
CA ASP A 201 11.58 5.35 -26.62
C ASP A 201 10.31 5.94 -26.00
N ALA A 202 10.31 6.20 -24.69
CA ALA A 202 9.17 6.84 -24.01
C ALA A 202 9.08 8.33 -24.33
N ASP A 203 7.86 8.88 -24.33
CA ASP A 203 7.65 10.31 -24.23
C ASP A 203 8.15 10.81 -22.87
N LEU A 204 9.33 11.43 -22.86
CA LEU A 204 10.03 11.78 -21.63
C LEU A 204 9.23 12.76 -20.78
N GLU A 205 8.65 13.81 -21.38
CA GLU A 205 7.90 14.81 -20.62
C GLU A 205 6.71 14.18 -19.92
N THR A 206 5.89 13.44 -20.66
CA THR A 206 4.71 12.74 -20.10
C THR A 206 5.12 11.73 -19.03
N ALA A 207 6.17 10.95 -19.26
CA ALA A 207 6.64 9.93 -18.32
C ALA A 207 7.18 10.53 -17.02
N VAL A 208 7.93 11.63 -17.11
CA VAL A 208 8.46 12.35 -15.94
C VAL A 208 7.32 12.99 -15.16
N ARG A 209 6.40 13.71 -15.83
CA ARG A 209 5.24 14.35 -15.18
C ARG A 209 4.43 13.33 -14.37
N LYS A 210 4.00 12.24 -14.99
CA LYS A 210 3.27 11.16 -14.32
C LYS A 210 4.08 10.51 -13.19
N GLY A 211 5.40 10.40 -13.37
CA GLY A 211 6.30 9.88 -12.36
C GLY A 211 6.38 10.74 -11.12
N VAL A 212 6.44 12.07 -11.27
CA VAL A 212 6.41 13.02 -10.14
C VAL A 212 5.06 12.99 -9.45
N GLU A 213 3.96 13.03 -10.21
CA GLU A 213 2.59 12.94 -9.68
C GLU A 213 2.38 11.64 -8.89
N GLY A 214 2.80 10.50 -9.45
CA GLY A 214 2.71 9.20 -8.78
C GLY A 214 3.57 9.10 -7.52
N CYS A 215 4.77 9.70 -7.54
CA CYS A 215 5.64 9.75 -6.36
C CYS A 215 5.08 10.64 -5.24
N PHE A 216 4.47 11.77 -5.58
CA PHE A 216 4.02 12.76 -4.61
C PHE A 216 2.56 12.58 -4.17
N GLY A 217 1.79 11.74 -4.86
CA GLY A 217 0.45 11.36 -4.42
C GLY A 217 0.44 10.97 -2.95
N ASN A 218 -0.60 11.33 -2.19
CA ASN A 218 -0.70 11.13 -0.75
C ASN A 218 0.48 11.75 0.05
N SER A 219 1.04 12.86 -0.44
CA SER A 219 2.26 13.48 0.10
C SER A 219 3.46 12.51 0.17
N GLY A 220 3.56 11.58 -0.79
CA GLY A 220 4.61 10.55 -0.86
C GLY A 220 4.47 9.44 0.18
N GLN A 221 3.34 9.33 0.87
CA GLN A 221 3.11 8.37 1.96
C GLN A 221 2.45 7.08 1.46
N SER A 222 2.99 6.50 0.38
CA SER A 222 2.53 5.24 -0.22
C SER A 222 3.71 4.26 -0.34
N CYS A 223 3.48 3.01 0.07
CA CYS A 223 4.54 2.00 0.12
C CYS A 223 5.07 1.62 -1.27
N ASP A 224 4.25 1.74 -2.30
CA ASP A 224 4.57 1.47 -3.71
C ASP A 224 5.02 2.71 -4.50
N ALA A 225 5.02 3.91 -3.90
CA ALA A 225 5.38 5.15 -4.58
C ALA A 225 6.70 5.04 -5.37
N PRO A 226 6.73 5.49 -6.65
CA PRO A 226 7.90 5.39 -7.53
C PRO A 226 8.97 6.43 -7.17
N THR A 227 9.60 6.28 -6.02
CA THR A 227 10.52 7.26 -5.42
C THR A 227 11.93 7.27 -6.02
N ARG A 228 12.23 6.29 -6.90
CA ARG A 228 13.45 6.29 -7.74
C ARG A 228 13.04 6.35 -9.20
N MET A 229 13.34 7.45 -9.88
CA MET A 229 13.12 7.59 -11.32
C MET A 229 14.45 7.38 -12.04
N LEU A 230 14.50 6.38 -12.93
CA LEU A 230 15.67 6.02 -13.73
C LEU A 230 15.46 6.55 -15.15
N VAL A 231 16.37 7.40 -15.61
CA VAL A 231 16.27 8.05 -16.92
C VAL A 231 17.56 7.86 -17.74
N PRO A 232 17.48 7.82 -19.08
CA PRO A 232 18.69 7.78 -19.91
C PRO A 232 19.65 8.93 -19.56
N ALA A 233 20.94 8.65 -19.44
CA ALA A 233 21.94 9.63 -18.99
C ALA A 233 22.02 10.86 -19.90
N ASP A 234 21.87 10.67 -21.20
CA ASP A 234 21.88 11.76 -22.20
C ASP A 234 20.63 12.65 -22.17
N ARG A 235 19.56 12.21 -21.47
CA ARG A 235 18.32 12.98 -21.29
C ARG A 235 18.08 13.38 -19.84
N HIS A 236 19.02 13.10 -18.94
CA HIS A 236 18.85 13.31 -17.52
C HIS A 236 18.54 14.77 -17.16
N ASP A 237 19.31 15.73 -17.71
CA ASP A 237 19.11 17.16 -17.39
C ASP A 237 17.78 17.68 -17.93
N GLU A 238 17.31 17.19 -19.08
CA GLU A 238 15.98 17.49 -19.60
C GLU A 238 14.87 16.97 -18.65
N ALA A 239 15.02 15.75 -18.14
CA ALA A 239 14.10 15.17 -17.16
C ALA A 239 14.03 15.99 -15.85
N LEU A 240 15.18 16.51 -15.38
CA LEU A 240 15.21 17.37 -14.18
C LEU A 240 14.39 18.64 -14.37
N LEU A 241 14.39 19.25 -15.56
CA LEU A 241 13.59 20.44 -15.85
C LEU A 241 12.09 20.12 -15.77
N PHE A 242 11.64 19.06 -16.43
CA PHE A 242 10.24 18.65 -16.36
C PHE A 242 9.81 18.28 -14.94
N ALA A 243 10.66 17.57 -14.20
CA ALA A 243 10.36 17.19 -12.81
C ALA A 243 10.23 18.40 -11.89
N ARG A 244 11.13 19.39 -12.03
CA ARG A 244 11.06 20.67 -11.30
C ARG A 244 9.76 21.39 -11.58
N ASP A 245 9.41 21.59 -12.87
CA ASP A 245 8.24 22.35 -13.26
C ASP A 245 6.94 21.73 -12.69
N VAL A 246 6.86 20.41 -12.64
CA VAL A 246 5.72 19.72 -12.01
C VAL A 246 5.75 19.89 -10.47
N ALA A 247 6.90 19.70 -9.84
CA ALA A 247 7.02 19.80 -8.39
C ALA A 247 6.68 21.21 -7.87
N GLU A 248 7.10 22.26 -8.58
CA GLU A 248 6.82 23.66 -8.24
C GLU A 248 5.37 24.07 -8.49
N ALA A 249 4.64 23.34 -9.34
CA ALA A 249 3.22 23.57 -9.59
C ALA A 249 2.28 22.97 -8.53
N PHE A 250 2.78 22.11 -7.64
CA PHE A 250 1.94 21.51 -6.58
C PHE A 250 1.51 22.55 -5.55
N ILE A 251 0.20 22.66 -5.34
CA ILE A 251 -0.37 23.48 -4.27
C ILE A 251 -0.28 22.72 -2.96
N VAL A 252 0.62 23.17 -2.08
CA VAL A 252 0.77 22.63 -0.72
C VAL A 252 -0.02 23.51 0.25
N GLY A 253 -0.96 22.92 0.99
CA GLY A 253 -1.85 23.75 1.82
C GLY A 253 -2.74 22.97 2.80
N ASP A 254 -3.75 23.68 3.31
CA ASP A 254 -4.76 23.11 4.19
C ASP A 254 -5.47 21.93 3.49
N PRO A 255 -5.45 20.73 4.08
CA PRO A 255 -6.11 19.57 3.47
C PRO A 255 -7.63 19.73 3.32
N GLN A 256 -8.26 20.68 4.02
CA GLN A 256 -9.70 20.95 3.87
C GLN A 256 -10.01 21.93 2.72
N ALA A 257 -8.99 22.56 2.11
CA ALA A 257 -9.19 23.39 0.92
C ALA A 257 -9.26 22.50 -0.34
N GLU A 258 -10.27 22.76 -1.18
CA GLU A 258 -10.55 21.92 -2.37
C GLU A 258 -9.45 21.99 -3.45
N ASP A 259 -8.65 23.04 -3.47
CA ASP A 259 -7.56 23.25 -4.41
C ASP A 259 -6.19 22.74 -3.90
N THR A 260 -6.13 22.28 -2.66
CA THR A 260 -4.90 21.68 -2.12
C THR A 260 -4.62 20.33 -2.79
N VAL A 261 -3.40 20.18 -3.30
CA VAL A 261 -2.92 18.93 -3.93
C VAL A 261 -2.08 18.10 -2.98
N LEU A 262 -1.24 18.76 -2.17
CA LEU A 262 -0.44 18.12 -1.13
C LEU A 262 -0.79 18.68 0.24
N GLY A 263 -1.25 17.82 1.11
CA GLY A 263 -1.45 18.12 2.53
C GLY A 263 -0.16 17.94 3.34
N PRO A 264 -0.24 18.10 4.68
CA PRO A 264 0.87 17.78 5.57
C PRO A 264 1.14 16.27 5.57
N VAL A 265 2.34 15.88 5.99
CA VAL A 265 2.60 14.48 6.38
C VAL A 265 2.01 14.24 7.78
N VAL A 266 1.79 12.95 8.09
CA VAL A 266 0.92 12.53 9.19
C VAL A 266 1.36 12.98 10.59
N SER A 267 2.65 13.20 10.84
CA SER A 267 3.16 13.48 12.20
C SER A 267 4.51 14.18 12.19
N GLU A 268 4.87 14.71 13.38
CA GLU A 268 6.19 15.30 13.62
C GLU A 268 7.33 14.29 13.40
N ILE A 269 7.14 13.06 13.85
CA ILE A 269 8.14 11.98 13.67
C ILE A 269 8.41 11.76 12.19
N GLN A 270 7.36 11.69 11.39
CA GLN A 270 7.48 11.50 9.96
C GLN A 270 8.10 12.73 9.28
N PHE A 271 7.67 13.93 9.65
CA PHE A 271 8.26 15.18 9.17
C PHE A 271 9.76 15.22 9.43
N ASN A 272 10.18 15.00 10.67
CA ASN A 272 11.60 15.04 11.06
C ASN A 272 12.43 13.97 10.35
N LYS A 273 11.88 12.76 10.15
CA LYS A 273 12.52 11.69 9.34
C LYS A 273 12.78 12.17 7.91
N ILE A 274 11.78 12.77 7.27
CA ILE A 274 11.88 13.27 5.89
C ILE A 274 12.92 14.39 5.80
N GLN A 275 12.86 15.37 6.72
CA GLN A 275 13.82 16.48 6.74
C GLN A 275 15.26 15.97 6.85
N ARG A 276 15.54 15.06 7.79
CA ARG A 276 16.85 14.44 7.94
C ARG A 276 17.32 13.75 6.67
N LEU A 277 16.45 13.01 5.98
CA LEU A 277 16.84 12.31 4.75
C LEU A 277 17.05 13.27 3.56
N ILE A 278 16.35 14.41 3.52
CA ILE A 278 16.62 15.49 2.56
C ILE A 278 18.02 16.07 2.81
N GLU A 279 18.37 16.36 4.07
CA GLU A 279 19.69 16.84 4.46
C GLU A 279 20.80 15.85 4.10
N VAL A 280 20.60 14.57 4.39
CA VAL A 280 21.54 13.49 4.01
C VAL A 280 21.75 13.45 2.49
N GLY A 281 20.70 13.57 1.68
CA GLY A 281 20.85 13.62 0.23
C GLY A 281 21.71 14.78 -0.26
N ILE A 282 21.59 15.95 0.37
CA ILE A 282 22.44 17.13 0.08
C ILE A 282 23.88 16.86 0.51
N GLU A 283 24.08 16.32 1.72
CA GLU A 283 25.41 16.01 2.28
C GLU A 283 26.17 14.95 1.46
N GLU A 284 25.44 13.96 0.91
CA GLU A 284 26.00 12.94 0.03
C GLU A 284 26.28 13.43 -1.40
N GLY A 285 25.93 14.69 -1.71
CA GLY A 285 26.26 15.36 -2.97
C GLY A 285 25.23 15.19 -4.09
N ALA A 286 24.01 14.75 -3.79
CA ALA A 286 22.93 14.78 -4.76
C ALA A 286 22.55 16.23 -5.11
N LEU A 287 22.24 16.47 -6.40
CA LEU A 287 21.80 17.79 -6.85
C LEU A 287 20.39 18.09 -6.36
N LEU A 288 20.23 19.03 -5.44
CA LEU A 288 18.91 19.54 -5.09
C LEU A 288 18.37 20.41 -6.23
N VAL A 289 17.38 19.89 -6.95
CA VAL A 289 16.78 20.57 -8.12
C VAL A 289 15.71 21.57 -7.69
N THR A 290 14.85 21.17 -6.75
CA THR A 290 13.83 22.06 -6.12
C THR A 290 13.41 21.51 -4.75
N GLY A 291 12.70 22.29 -3.95
CA GLY A 291 12.23 21.92 -2.63
C GLY A 291 13.30 22.11 -1.55
N GLY A 292 13.75 21.01 -0.93
CA GLY A 292 14.77 21.02 0.11
C GLY A 292 14.22 21.09 1.54
N PRO A 293 15.11 21.28 2.55
CA PRO A 293 14.71 21.25 3.94
C PRO A 293 13.81 22.43 4.33
N GLY A 294 13.06 22.23 5.40
CA GLY A 294 12.12 23.22 5.94
C GLY A 294 10.69 23.06 5.42
N ARG A 295 9.86 24.02 5.77
CA ARG A 295 8.45 24.09 5.34
C ARG A 295 8.30 24.97 4.11
N PRO A 296 7.23 24.79 3.31
CA PRO A 296 6.86 25.74 2.27
C PRO A 296 6.68 27.15 2.85
N GLU A 297 6.91 28.17 2.04
CA GLU A 297 6.67 29.57 2.44
C GLU A 297 5.21 29.74 2.87
N ASN A 298 4.98 30.57 3.88
CA ASN A 298 3.67 30.85 4.48
C ASN A 298 3.00 29.70 5.27
N LEU A 299 3.62 28.52 5.36
CA LEU A 299 3.15 27.39 6.16
C LEU A 299 4.04 27.18 7.40
N ASN A 300 3.91 28.07 8.40
CA ASN A 300 4.75 28.08 9.61
C ASN A 300 4.32 27.10 10.70
N ARG A 301 3.16 26.42 10.52
CA ARG A 301 2.62 25.39 11.41
C ARG A 301 2.31 24.13 10.64
N GLY A 302 2.19 23.00 11.37
CA GLY A 302 1.89 21.70 10.77
C GLY A 302 3.15 21.04 10.18
N TYR A 303 2.95 19.87 9.63
CA TYR A 303 4.02 18.98 9.16
C TYR A 303 4.15 19.02 7.63
N TYR A 304 4.14 20.22 7.05
CA TYR A 304 4.22 20.42 5.60
C TYR A 304 5.66 20.27 5.11
N VAL A 305 5.85 19.43 4.10
CA VAL A 305 7.13 19.18 3.44
C VAL A 305 7.11 19.82 2.06
N ARG A 306 8.22 20.45 1.68
CA ARG A 306 8.38 20.95 0.30
C ARG A 306 8.48 19.79 -0.67
N PRO A 307 7.71 19.77 -1.78
CA PRO A 307 7.95 18.83 -2.87
C PRO A 307 9.43 18.91 -3.29
N THR A 308 10.16 17.81 -3.15
CA THR A 308 11.62 17.82 -3.27
C THR A 308 12.07 16.87 -4.37
N ILE A 309 12.87 17.40 -5.30
CA ILE A 309 13.50 16.64 -6.39
C ILE A 309 15.01 16.65 -6.22
N PHE A 310 15.61 15.47 -6.23
CA PHE A 310 17.05 15.27 -6.34
C PHE A 310 17.41 14.71 -7.71
N GLY A 311 18.41 15.33 -8.35
CA GLY A 311 19.05 14.86 -9.58
C GLY A 311 20.45 14.33 -9.32
N HIS A 312 21.05 13.70 -10.34
CA HIS A 312 22.38 13.09 -10.28
C HIS A 312 22.56 12.17 -9.07
N VAL A 313 21.49 11.47 -8.70
CA VAL A 313 21.53 10.54 -7.57
C VAL A 313 22.27 9.27 -7.98
N SER A 314 23.23 8.87 -7.17
CA SER A 314 23.95 7.60 -7.34
C SER A 314 23.19 6.46 -6.63
N PRO A 315 23.24 5.21 -7.15
CA PRO A 315 22.51 4.08 -6.56
C PRO A 315 22.92 3.72 -5.12
N ASP A 316 24.08 4.15 -4.66
CA ASP A 316 24.61 3.90 -3.31
C ASP A 316 24.22 5.00 -2.30
N MET A 317 23.72 6.16 -2.74
CA MET A 317 23.26 7.21 -1.86
C MET A 317 22.08 6.73 -0.98
N THR A 318 22.04 7.22 0.25
CA THR A 318 20.99 6.88 1.23
C THR A 318 19.59 7.15 0.70
N ILE A 319 19.39 8.26 -0.01
CA ILE A 319 18.09 8.64 -0.59
C ILE A 319 17.65 7.73 -1.74
N ALA A 320 18.56 6.96 -2.36
CA ALA A 320 18.25 5.93 -3.35
C ALA A 320 17.93 4.57 -2.72
N ARG A 321 18.28 4.34 -1.45
CA ARG A 321 18.16 3.05 -0.76
C ARG A 321 17.12 3.03 0.35
N GLU A 322 17.02 4.08 1.16
CA GLU A 322 16.07 4.16 2.26
C GLU A 322 14.69 4.66 1.82
N GLU A 323 13.64 4.08 2.39
CA GLU A 323 12.27 4.54 2.23
C GLU A 323 12.05 5.84 2.99
N ILE A 324 11.90 6.96 2.27
CA ILE A 324 11.71 8.30 2.86
C ILE A 324 10.26 8.45 3.37
N PHE A 325 9.29 8.01 2.58
CA PHE A 325 7.87 8.06 2.87
C PHE A 325 7.35 9.51 3.00
N GLY A 326 7.73 10.33 2.03
CA GLY A 326 7.40 11.74 1.88
C GLY A 326 7.54 12.20 0.42
N PRO A 327 7.17 13.45 0.10
CA PRO A 327 7.19 13.95 -1.28
C PRO A 327 8.64 14.28 -1.71
N VAL A 328 9.45 13.23 -1.85
CA VAL A 328 10.88 13.32 -2.21
C VAL A 328 11.18 12.29 -3.30
N LEU A 329 11.57 12.76 -4.47
CA LEU A 329 11.93 11.96 -5.63
C LEU A 329 13.43 12.00 -5.89
N SER A 330 14.04 10.84 -6.08
CA SER A 330 15.43 10.65 -6.51
C SER A 330 15.48 10.28 -7.99
N ILE A 331 16.14 11.09 -8.82
CA ILE A 331 16.31 10.85 -10.25
C ILE A 331 17.74 10.41 -10.52
N LEU A 332 17.88 9.19 -11.06
CA LEU A 332 19.13 8.51 -11.30
C LEU A 332 19.38 8.37 -12.81
N PRO A 333 20.54 8.76 -13.33
CA PRO A 333 20.89 8.47 -14.71
C PRO A 333 21.27 6.99 -14.91
N TYR A 334 21.03 6.45 -16.11
CA TYR A 334 21.54 5.16 -16.53
C TYR A 334 22.06 5.22 -17.97
N GLU A 335 23.07 4.41 -18.29
CA GLU A 335 23.72 4.37 -19.62
C GLU A 335 23.10 3.31 -20.53
N THR A 336 22.66 2.19 -19.97
CA THR A 336 22.08 1.07 -20.72
C THR A 336 20.85 0.51 -20.03
N GLU A 337 19.95 -0.10 -20.80
CA GLU A 337 18.77 -0.78 -20.25
C GLU A 337 19.14 -1.84 -19.19
N GLU A 338 20.23 -2.59 -19.44
CA GLU A 338 20.74 -3.58 -18.49
C GLU A 338 21.11 -2.94 -17.15
N GLN A 339 21.74 -1.76 -17.20
CA GLN A 339 22.05 -0.99 -16.00
C GLN A 339 20.80 -0.51 -15.29
N ALA A 340 19.80 0.01 -16.02
CA ALA A 340 18.54 0.43 -15.44
C ALA A 340 17.83 -0.70 -14.68
N ILE A 341 17.77 -1.89 -15.31
CA ILE A 341 17.19 -3.10 -14.70
C ILE A 341 18.00 -3.54 -13.47
N ALA A 342 19.32 -3.49 -13.54
CA ALA A 342 20.19 -3.83 -12.41
C ALA A 342 19.95 -2.87 -11.24
N ILE A 343 19.96 -1.55 -11.47
CA ILE A 343 19.69 -0.52 -10.44
C ILE A 343 18.28 -0.68 -9.85
N ALA A 344 17.28 -0.92 -10.71
CA ALA A 344 15.89 -1.10 -10.25
C ALA A 344 15.78 -2.27 -9.27
N ASN A 345 16.47 -3.38 -9.54
CA ASN A 345 16.45 -4.59 -8.73
C ASN A 345 17.42 -4.58 -7.54
N ASP A 346 18.44 -3.68 -7.53
CA ASP A 346 19.41 -3.56 -6.43
C ASP A 346 18.83 -2.78 -5.24
N THR A 347 17.94 -3.42 -4.56
CA THR A 347 17.33 -2.94 -3.31
C THR A 347 16.92 -4.13 -2.45
N VAL A 348 16.84 -3.94 -1.14
CA VAL A 348 16.29 -4.94 -0.22
C VAL A 348 14.78 -5.10 -0.39
N TYR A 349 14.12 -4.16 -1.04
CA TYR A 349 12.69 -4.12 -1.30
C TYR A 349 12.32 -4.78 -2.64
N GLY A 350 11.03 -4.98 -2.84
CA GLY A 350 10.47 -5.50 -4.09
C GLY A 350 8.94 -5.41 -4.11
N LEU A 351 8.39 -4.23 -3.76
CA LEU A 351 6.94 -4.04 -3.74
C LEU A 351 6.40 -3.76 -5.14
N ALA A 352 6.84 -2.66 -5.76
CA ALA A 352 6.39 -2.28 -7.09
C ALA A 352 7.53 -1.83 -7.99
N ALA A 353 7.28 -1.82 -9.30
CA ALA A 353 8.10 -1.21 -10.33
C ALA A 353 7.20 -0.58 -11.40
N TYR A 354 7.70 0.43 -12.08
CA TYR A 354 7.01 1.17 -13.14
C TYR A 354 7.90 1.22 -14.36
N ILE A 355 7.34 0.96 -15.54
CA ILE A 355 8.07 0.95 -16.82
C ILE A 355 7.34 1.86 -17.81
N GLN A 356 8.07 2.83 -18.36
CA GLN A 356 7.56 3.76 -19.35
C GLN A 356 8.24 3.50 -20.69
N SER A 357 7.46 3.26 -21.73
CA SER A 357 7.94 2.97 -23.09
C SER A 357 6.90 3.38 -24.12
N GLY A 358 7.35 3.81 -25.27
CA GLY A 358 6.50 4.00 -26.46
C GLY A 358 6.08 2.67 -27.10
N ASP A 359 6.83 1.59 -26.85
CA ASP A 359 6.52 0.22 -27.30
C ASP A 359 6.11 -0.67 -26.13
N ILE A 360 4.83 -1.06 -26.09
CA ILE A 360 4.29 -1.89 -25.03
C ILE A 360 4.94 -3.30 -24.96
N GLU A 361 5.37 -3.85 -26.10
CA GLU A 361 6.05 -5.16 -26.12
C GLU A 361 7.47 -5.04 -25.52
N HIS A 362 8.14 -3.91 -25.73
CA HIS A 362 9.39 -3.60 -25.06
C HIS A 362 9.18 -3.46 -23.54
N ALA A 363 8.18 -2.67 -23.13
CA ALA A 363 7.82 -2.53 -21.72
C ALA A 363 7.55 -3.89 -21.03
N ARG A 364 6.84 -4.81 -21.70
CA ARG A 364 6.57 -6.17 -21.19
C ARG A 364 7.83 -7.00 -21.00
N LYS A 365 8.79 -6.89 -21.91
CA LYS A 365 10.09 -7.61 -21.79
C LYS A 365 10.89 -7.10 -20.58
N VAL A 366 10.92 -5.78 -20.37
CA VAL A 366 11.59 -5.20 -19.20
C VAL A 366 10.84 -5.57 -17.91
N ALA A 367 9.51 -5.50 -17.92
CA ALA A 367 8.66 -5.87 -16.77
C ALA A 367 8.90 -7.31 -16.30
N ALA A 368 9.06 -8.26 -17.23
CA ALA A 368 9.34 -9.66 -16.90
C ALA A 368 10.65 -9.87 -16.13
N ARG A 369 11.54 -8.87 -16.15
CA ARG A 369 12.85 -8.88 -15.47
C ARG A 369 12.84 -8.17 -14.12
N MET A 370 11.73 -7.54 -13.73
CA MET A 370 11.59 -6.85 -12.45
C MET A 370 11.38 -7.83 -11.31
N ARG A 371 12.08 -7.59 -10.20
CA ARG A 371 11.95 -8.36 -8.94
C ARG A 371 11.02 -7.64 -7.97
N ALA A 372 9.76 -7.44 -8.40
CA ALA A 372 8.71 -6.76 -7.65
C ALA A 372 7.40 -7.54 -7.72
N GLY A 373 6.53 -7.33 -6.75
CA GLY A 373 5.23 -7.99 -6.68
C GLY A 373 4.23 -7.43 -7.69
N SER A 374 4.31 -6.13 -7.99
CA SER A 374 3.52 -5.47 -9.02
C SER A 374 4.41 -4.71 -9.99
N VAL A 375 4.07 -4.74 -11.29
CA VAL A 375 4.76 -3.97 -12.32
C VAL A 375 3.74 -3.22 -13.16
N TYR A 376 3.83 -1.89 -13.17
CA TYR A 376 2.90 -1.01 -13.87
C TYR A 376 3.51 -0.49 -15.17
N LEU A 377 2.79 -0.62 -16.28
CA LEU A 377 3.23 -0.19 -17.60
C LEU A 377 2.50 1.10 -17.99
N ASN A 378 3.27 2.17 -18.26
CA ASN A 378 2.75 3.46 -18.73
C ASN A 378 1.67 4.10 -17.83
N TYR A 379 1.78 3.90 -16.50
CA TYR A 379 0.83 4.43 -15.50
C TYR A 379 -0.64 4.11 -15.84
N PRO A 380 -1.05 2.83 -15.78
CA PRO A 380 -2.43 2.43 -16.00
C PRO A 380 -3.33 2.96 -14.88
N GLU A 381 -4.64 2.95 -15.12
CA GLU A 381 -5.62 3.13 -14.05
C GLU A 381 -5.47 2.04 -12.97
N TRP A 382 -5.88 2.36 -11.75
CA TRP A 382 -5.78 1.43 -10.62
C TRP A 382 -6.68 0.21 -10.82
N ASP A 383 -6.08 -0.95 -10.99
CA ASP A 383 -6.78 -2.24 -11.08
C ASP A 383 -6.88 -2.90 -9.69
N THR A 384 -8.07 -2.88 -9.12
CA THR A 384 -8.35 -3.50 -7.80
C THR A 384 -8.43 -5.03 -7.84
N PHE A 385 -8.36 -5.65 -9.01
CA PHE A 385 -8.28 -7.10 -9.18
C PHE A 385 -6.84 -7.62 -9.32
N ALA A 386 -5.89 -6.75 -9.59
CA ALA A 386 -4.49 -7.13 -9.66
C ALA A 386 -3.96 -7.53 -8.27
N PRO A 387 -3.26 -8.67 -8.12
CA PRO A 387 -2.68 -9.05 -6.84
C PRO A 387 -1.66 -8.02 -6.36
N PHE A 388 -1.76 -7.60 -5.11
CA PHE A 388 -0.83 -6.67 -4.48
C PHE A 388 -0.01 -7.38 -3.40
N GLY A 389 1.28 -7.12 -3.35
CA GLY A 389 2.17 -7.67 -2.32
C GLY A 389 3.63 -7.72 -2.75
N GLY A 390 4.51 -7.78 -1.76
CA GLY A 390 5.95 -7.60 -1.95
C GLY A 390 6.73 -8.88 -2.23
N TYR A 391 7.90 -8.67 -2.83
CA TYR A 391 9.04 -9.59 -2.84
C TYR A 391 10.04 -9.13 -1.80
N LYS A 392 11.01 -9.98 -1.46
CA LYS A 392 12.14 -9.65 -0.57
C LYS A 392 11.64 -9.08 0.79
N GLN A 393 12.21 -7.94 1.23
CA GLN A 393 11.83 -7.29 2.49
C GLN A 393 10.59 -6.40 2.38
N SER A 394 9.91 -6.37 1.24
CA SER A 394 8.58 -5.76 1.12
C SER A 394 7.45 -6.66 1.59
N GLY A 395 7.73 -7.87 1.99
CA GLY A 395 6.77 -8.74 2.64
C GLY A 395 6.49 -10.05 1.91
N ASN A 396 5.37 -10.66 2.29
CA ASN A 396 4.90 -11.95 1.77
C ASN A 396 3.36 -11.99 1.82
N GLY A 397 2.76 -12.95 1.09
CA GLY A 397 1.31 -12.98 0.89
C GLY A 397 0.88 -12.11 -0.29
N ARG A 398 -0.42 -12.10 -0.55
CA ARG A 398 -1.02 -11.24 -1.58
C ARG A 398 -2.36 -10.72 -1.09
N GLU A 399 -2.60 -9.44 -1.37
CA GLU A 399 -3.86 -8.76 -1.11
C GLU A 399 -4.61 -8.52 -2.41
N TYR A 400 -5.83 -8.05 -2.31
CA TYR A 400 -6.82 -7.66 -3.30
C TYR A 400 -7.59 -8.84 -3.92
N ALA A 401 -8.86 -8.60 -4.17
CA ALA A 401 -9.84 -9.50 -4.80
C ALA A 401 -9.81 -10.95 -4.23
N ASP A 402 -9.83 -11.93 -5.10
CA ASP A 402 -9.78 -13.35 -4.75
C ASP A 402 -8.42 -13.82 -4.26
N TRP A 403 -7.32 -13.13 -4.66
CA TRP A 403 -5.98 -13.44 -4.18
C TRP A 403 -5.87 -13.32 -2.66
N ALA A 404 -6.47 -12.26 -2.09
CA ALA A 404 -6.49 -12.06 -0.66
C ALA A 404 -7.26 -13.17 0.09
N ILE A 405 -8.33 -13.72 -0.50
CA ILE A 405 -9.12 -14.79 0.14
C ILE A 405 -8.25 -16.02 0.40
N HIS A 406 -7.31 -16.32 -0.50
CA HIS A 406 -6.42 -17.48 -0.35
C HIS A 406 -5.56 -17.43 0.91
N ASP A 407 -5.11 -16.26 1.34
CA ASP A 407 -4.25 -16.11 2.52
C ASP A 407 -4.98 -16.50 3.83
N PHE A 408 -6.31 -16.33 3.87
CA PHE A 408 -7.14 -16.61 5.04
C PHE A 408 -7.70 -18.05 5.09
N LEU A 409 -7.17 -18.94 4.24
CA LEU A 409 -7.66 -20.33 4.12
C LEU A 409 -6.58 -21.35 4.44
N GLU A 410 -6.99 -22.44 5.08
CA GLU A 410 -6.24 -23.68 5.17
C GLU A 410 -6.66 -24.64 4.07
N ILE A 411 -5.71 -25.43 3.58
CA ILE A 411 -5.95 -26.44 2.52
C ILE A 411 -5.95 -27.82 3.16
N LYS A 412 -7.08 -28.55 3.04
CA LYS A 412 -7.25 -29.92 3.52
C LYS A 412 -7.45 -30.88 2.36
N GLY A 413 -6.64 -31.93 2.27
CA GLY A 413 -6.85 -33.04 1.37
C GLY A 413 -7.65 -34.16 2.05
N ILE A 414 -8.81 -34.54 1.49
CA ILE A 414 -9.60 -35.68 1.94
C ILE A 414 -9.43 -36.80 0.91
N VAL A 415 -8.56 -37.73 1.23
CA VAL A 415 -8.18 -38.86 0.36
C VAL A 415 -9.21 -39.98 0.47
N GLY A 416 -9.61 -40.56 -0.66
CA GLY A 416 -10.63 -41.63 -0.72
C GLY A 416 -12.06 -41.12 -0.54
N TRP A 417 -12.33 -39.84 -0.90
CA TRP A 417 -13.67 -39.23 -0.78
C TRP A 417 -14.77 -40.01 -1.55
N ASP A 418 -14.41 -40.63 -2.68
CA ASP A 418 -15.30 -41.39 -3.51
C ASP A 418 -15.04 -42.92 -3.40
N GLY A 419 -14.58 -43.39 -2.28
CA GLY A 419 -14.32 -44.81 -1.98
C GLY A 419 -15.57 -45.59 -1.64
#